data_68c9c1a8ecec390babe351cdad7b544c
#
_entry.id   68c9c1a8ecec390babe351cdad7b544c
#
_cell.length_a   1.000
_cell.length_b   1.000
_cell.length_c   1.000
_cell.angle_alpha   90.00
_cell.angle_beta   90.00
_cell.angle_gamma   90.00
#
_symmetry.space_group_name_H-M   'P 1'
#
loop_
_entity.id
_entity.type
_entity.pdbx_description
1 polymer ?
#
loop_
_entity_poly.entity_id
_entity_poly.type
_entity_poly.pdbx_seq_one_letter_code
_entity_poly.pdbx_strand_id
1 'polypeptide(L)'
;LENIRLELNSIGDAAERNRHRADLITYFEANEALLDAEAKRRLHANPLRILDTKNPAMQELVNNAPKLLDYLEGESIAHFEGVKRILDANNIPYKVNPRLVRGLDYYNRTVFEWVTDELGAQGTVCAGGRYDPLIETFGGKPTPAVGFAMGIERLVELMKMAGEPAAP
;
A
#
# COMPACT_ATOMS: atom_id res chain seq x y z
N LEU A 1 11.89 2.51 -18.79
CA LEU A 1 11.06 3.62 -18.31
C LEU A 1 11.81 4.33 -17.19
N GLU A 2 12.06 5.60 -17.36
CA GLU A 2 12.62 6.51 -16.35
C GLU A 2 11.46 7.05 -15.49
N ASN A 3 11.78 7.68 -14.34
CA ASN A 3 10.78 8.30 -13.45
C ASN A 3 9.72 7.34 -12.86
N ILE A 4 10.07 6.07 -12.70
CA ILE A 4 9.26 5.11 -11.95
C ILE A 4 9.97 4.80 -10.63
N ARG A 5 9.25 4.87 -9.50
CA ARG A 5 9.77 4.53 -8.18
C ARG A 5 8.97 3.41 -7.53
N LEU A 6 9.68 2.56 -6.80
CA LEU A 6 9.07 1.51 -5.98
C LEU A 6 8.69 2.08 -4.61
N GLU A 7 7.44 1.97 -4.25
CA GLU A 7 6.96 2.25 -2.89
C GLU A 7 6.59 0.94 -2.20
N LEU A 8 7.02 0.79 -0.95
CA LEU A 8 6.82 -0.41 -0.13
C LEU A 8 6.13 -0.04 1.17
N ASN A 9 5.33 -0.97 1.69
CA ASN A 9 4.87 -0.97 3.06
C ASN A 9 4.71 -2.39 3.58
N SER A 10 4.63 -2.53 4.89
CA SER A 10 4.12 -3.75 5.52
C SER A 10 2.79 -3.44 6.18
N ILE A 11 1.78 -4.26 5.88
CA ILE A 11 0.48 -4.21 6.54
C ILE A 11 0.36 -5.28 7.63
N GLY A 12 1.48 -5.87 8.02
CA GLY A 12 1.55 -6.83 9.11
C GLY A 12 0.68 -8.07 8.95
N ASP A 13 0.49 -8.76 10.05
CA ASP A 13 -0.49 -9.83 10.19
C ASP A 13 -1.86 -9.33 10.67
N ALA A 14 -2.79 -10.24 10.90
CA ALA A 14 -4.15 -9.88 11.32
C ALA A 14 -4.19 -9.28 12.75
N ALA A 15 -3.36 -9.76 13.67
CA ALA A 15 -3.32 -9.27 15.05
C ALA A 15 -2.73 -7.86 15.11
N GLU A 16 -1.64 -7.61 14.40
CA GLU A 16 -0.99 -6.31 14.25
C GLU A 16 -1.94 -5.28 13.63
N ARG A 17 -2.63 -5.67 12.54
CA ARG A 17 -3.66 -4.81 11.91
C ARG A 17 -4.81 -4.47 12.84
N ASN A 18 -5.28 -5.42 13.65
CA ASN A 18 -6.39 -5.18 14.57
C ASN A 18 -6.01 -4.18 15.66
N ARG A 19 -4.80 -4.27 16.21
CA ARG A 19 -4.30 -3.28 17.19
C ARG A 19 -4.20 -1.90 16.55
N HIS A 20 -3.53 -1.79 15.42
CA HIS A 20 -3.42 -0.54 14.68
C HIS A 20 -4.79 0.04 14.31
N ARG A 21 -5.73 -0.81 13.86
CA ARG A 21 -7.09 -0.38 13.50
C ARG A 21 -7.83 0.25 14.68
N ALA A 22 -7.70 -0.31 15.86
CA ALA A 22 -8.34 0.23 17.09
C ALA A 22 -7.81 1.63 17.39
N ASP A 23 -6.48 1.80 17.39
CA ASP A 23 -5.86 3.10 17.67
C ASP A 23 -6.13 4.12 16.55
N LEU A 24 -6.21 3.67 15.30
CA LEU A 24 -6.53 4.52 14.17
C LEU A 24 -7.98 5.04 14.24
N ILE A 25 -8.94 4.21 14.66
CA ILE A 25 -10.33 4.63 14.91
C ILE A 25 -10.34 5.68 16.01
N THR A 26 -9.71 5.40 17.16
CA THR A 26 -9.65 6.35 18.29
C THR A 26 -9.02 7.69 17.87
N TYR A 27 -7.96 7.64 17.08
CA TYR A 27 -7.30 8.84 16.55
C TYR A 27 -8.25 9.66 15.66
N PHE A 28 -8.94 9.02 14.72
CA PHE A 28 -9.86 9.72 13.82
C PHE A 28 -11.13 10.20 14.51
N GLU A 29 -11.66 9.49 15.50
CA GLU A 29 -12.78 9.95 16.34
C GLU A 29 -12.41 11.24 17.10
N ALA A 30 -11.21 11.28 17.70
CA ALA A 30 -10.71 12.48 18.37
C ALA A 30 -10.54 13.69 17.42
N ASN A 31 -10.44 13.44 16.13
CA ASN A 31 -10.25 14.46 15.09
C ASN A 31 -11.42 14.50 14.07
N GLU A 32 -12.60 14.05 14.45
CA GLU A 32 -13.75 13.90 13.55
C GLU A 32 -14.11 15.16 12.76
N ALA A 33 -13.91 16.32 13.35
CA ALA A 33 -14.20 17.62 12.72
C ALA A 33 -13.33 17.87 11.46
N LEU A 34 -12.17 17.21 11.35
CA LEU A 34 -11.25 17.33 10.21
C LEU A 34 -11.54 16.29 9.12
N LEU A 35 -12.43 15.33 9.36
CA LEU A 35 -12.78 14.29 8.40
C LEU A 35 -13.80 14.81 7.39
N ASP A 36 -13.54 14.55 6.10
CA ASP A 36 -14.55 14.75 5.07
C ASP A 36 -15.65 13.69 5.12
N ALA A 37 -16.71 13.88 4.34
CA ALA A 37 -17.89 13.00 4.35
C ALA A 37 -17.56 11.55 3.97
N GLU A 38 -16.55 11.33 3.12
CA GLU A 38 -16.13 9.98 2.74
C GLU A 38 -15.33 9.31 3.86
N ALA A 39 -14.42 10.04 4.49
CA ALA A 39 -13.66 9.55 5.63
C ALA A 39 -14.57 9.17 6.82
N LYS A 40 -15.58 9.99 7.12
CA LYS A 40 -16.59 9.68 8.15
C LYS A 40 -17.33 8.37 7.86
N ARG A 41 -17.72 8.13 6.61
CA ARG A 41 -18.37 6.86 6.23
C ARG A 41 -17.43 5.65 6.38
N ARG A 42 -16.13 5.85 6.17
CA ARG A 42 -15.11 4.80 6.24
C ARG A 42 -14.61 4.55 7.66
N LEU A 43 -14.80 5.45 8.59
CA LEU A 43 -14.20 5.47 9.91
C LEU A 43 -14.32 4.11 10.65
N HIS A 44 -15.51 3.53 10.69
CA HIS A 44 -15.70 2.23 11.34
C HIS A 44 -15.69 1.04 10.36
N ALA A 45 -16.01 1.28 9.08
CA ALA A 45 -16.05 0.23 8.07
C ALA A 45 -14.63 -0.18 7.63
N ASN A 46 -13.82 0.79 7.20
CA ASN A 46 -12.44 0.55 6.74
C ASN A 46 -11.55 1.79 6.98
N PRO A 47 -11.12 2.05 8.23
CA PRO A 47 -10.35 3.24 8.58
C PRO A 47 -8.99 3.32 7.88
N LEU A 48 -8.38 2.19 7.52
CA LEU A 48 -7.13 2.17 6.76
C LEU A 48 -7.24 2.91 5.41
N ARG A 49 -8.41 2.87 4.78
CA ARG A 49 -8.64 3.58 3.51
C ARG A 49 -8.66 5.11 3.65
N ILE A 50 -8.78 5.63 4.87
CA ILE A 50 -8.68 7.08 5.13
C ILE A 50 -7.23 7.55 4.92
N LEU A 51 -6.24 6.69 5.22
CA LEU A 51 -4.82 7.00 5.03
C LEU A 51 -4.43 7.29 3.57
N ASP A 52 -5.16 6.71 2.63
CA ASP A 52 -4.95 6.90 1.18
C ASP A 52 -5.67 8.13 0.60
N THR A 53 -6.23 8.99 1.44
CA THR A 53 -6.94 10.18 0.96
C THR A 53 -6.03 11.10 0.15
N LYS A 54 -6.56 11.64 -0.95
CA LYS A 54 -5.91 12.69 -1.76
C LYS A 54 -6.42 14.10 -1.40
N ASN A 55 -7.33 14.22 -0.45
CA ASN A 55 -7.87 15.49 0.01
C ASN A 55 -6.76 16.34 0.66
N PRO A 56 -6.41 17.52 0.09
CA PRO A 56 -5.35 18.37 0.65
C PRO A 56 -5.61 18.79 2.10
N ALA A 57 -6.86 19.04 2.48
CA ALA A 57 -7.23 19.46 3.83
C ALA A 57 -6.99 18.38 4.90
N MET A 58 -6.90 17.12 4.49
CA MET A 58 -6.67 15.99 5.39
C MET A 58 -5.22 15.51 5.43
N GLN A 59 -4.30 16.11 4.65
CA GLN A 59 -2.92 15.60 4.55
C GLN A 59 -2.18 15.65 5.88
N GLU A 60 -2.31 16.73 6.64
CA GLU A 60 -1.70 16.86 7.96
C GLU A 60 -2.25 15.79 8.92
N LEU A 61 -3.57 15.63 8.96
CA LEU A 61 -4.24 14.62 9.78
C LEU A 61 -3.70 13.21 9.50
N VAL A 62 -3.68 12.78 8.23
CA VAL A 62 -3.25 11.43 7.88
C VAL A 62 -1.74 11.21 8.02
N ASN A 63 -0.93 12.27 7.90
CA ASN A 63 0.51 12.17 8.13
C ASN A 63 0.86 11.96 9.62
N ASN A 64 0.02 12.47 10.52
CA ASN A 64 0.17 12.34 11.97
C ASN A 64 -0.57 11.11 12.54
N ALA A 65 -1.32 10.38 11.73
CA ALA A 65 -2.03 9.18 12.16
C ALA A 65 -1.06 8.05 12.57
N PRO A 66 -1.49 7.16 13.47
CA PRO A 66 -0.73 5.96 13.82
C PRO A 66 -0.29 5.18 12.57
N LYS A 67 0.98 4.76 12.54
CA LYS A 67 1.55 4.04 11.41
C LYS A 67 1.58 2.56 11.71
N LEU A 68 1.07 1.74 10.80
CA LEU A 68 1.06 0.28 11.00
C LEU A 68 2.45 -0.30 11.23
N LEU A 69 3.48 0.32 10.68
CA LEU A 69 4.87 -0.11 10.87
C LEU A 69 5.31 -0.10 12.34
N ASP A 70 4.71 0.74 13.19
CA ASP A 70 5.01 0.83 14.61
C ASP A 70 4.36 -0.31 15.43
N TYR A 71 3.47 -1.09 14.80
CA TYR A 71 2.77 -2.24 15.40
C TYR A 71 3.33 -3.58 14.97
N LEU A 72 4.30 -3.57 14.05
CA LEU A 72 4.92 -4.81 13.58
C LEU A 72 5.73 -5.47 14.68
N GLU A 73 5.66 -6.78 14.77
CA GLU A 73 6.38 -7.59 15.74
C GLU A 73 7.03 -8.81 15.07
N GLY A 74 7.99 -9.41 15.76
CA GLY A 74 8.56 -10.73 15.48
C GLY A 74 8.77 -11.02 13.98
N GLU A 75 7.98 -11.93 13.45
CA GLU A 75 8.10 -12.38 12.05
C GLU A 75 7.77 -11.29 11.02
N SER A 76 6.85 -10.37 11.33
CA SER A 76 6.48 -9.30 10.39
C SER A 76 7.64 -8.32 10.19
N ILE A 77 8.35 -7.97 11.27
CA ILE A 77 9.57 -7.17 11.21
C ILE A 77 10.64 -7.92 10.41
N ALA A 78 10.94 -9.17 10.80
CA ALA A 78 11.97 -9.96 10.16
C ALA A 78 11.73 -10.15 8.66
N HIS A 79 10.46 -10.36 8.26
CA HIS A 79 10.06 -10.47 6.87
C HIS A 79 10.28 -9.16 6.12
N PHE A 80 9.83 -8.02 6.66
CA PHE A 80 9.94 -6.74 5.99
C PHE A 80 11.40 -6.30 5.84
N GLU A 81 12.23 -6.49 6.88
CA GLU A 81 13.68 -6.28 6.79
C GLU A 81 14.34 -7.22 5.78
N GLY A 82 13.87 -8.47 5.67
CA GLY A 82 14.31 -9.41 4.65
C GLY A 82 14.05 -8.93 3.24
N VAL A 83 12.85 -8.39 2.97
CA VAL A 83 12.50 -7.80 1.67
C VAL A 83 13.42 -6.63 1.34
N LYS A 84 13.62 -5.70 2.28
CA LYS A 84 14.51 -4.55 2.08
C LYS A 84 15.94 -4.98 1.76
N ARG A 85 16.49 -5.93 2.51
CA ARG A 85 17.83 -6.47 2.23
C ARG A 85 17.98 -7.09 0.83
N ILE A 86 16.94 -7.78 0.34
CA ILE A 86 16.96 -8.35 -1.02
C ILE A 86 16.95 -7.24 -2.07
N LEU A 87 16.16 -6.19 -1.88
CA LEU A 87 16.13 -5.05 -2.79
C LEU A 87 17.46 -4.30 -2.80
N ASP A 88 18.05 -4.06 -1.64
CA ASP A 88 19.36 -3.41 -1.49
C ASP A 88 20.47 -4.23 -2.17
N ALA A 89 20.47 -5.55 -1.96
CA ALA A 89 21.44 -6.47 -2.58
C ALA A 89 21.33 -6.53 -4.11
N ASN A 90 20.17 -6.19 -4.67
CA ASN A 90 19.93 -6.12 -6.11
C ASN A 90 19.98 -4.68 -6.67
N ASN A 91 20.37 -3.71 -5.85
CA ASN A 91 20.43 -2.29 -6.23
C ASN A 91 19.08 -1.76 -6.77
N ILE A 92 17.95 -2.23 -6.20
CA ILE A 92 16.61 -1.76 -6.54
C ILE A 92 16.24 -0.67 -5.54
N PRO A 93 16.22 0.61 -5.94
CA PRO A 93 15.85 1.70 -5.05
C PRO A 93 14.36 1.62 -4.70
N TYR A 94 14.05 1.89 -3.45
CA TYR A 94 12.67 1.91 -2.95
C TYR A 94 12.45 2.99 -1.91
N LYS A 95 11.20 3.35 -1.71
CA LYS A 95 10.75 4.23 -0.64
C LYS A 95 9.76 3.50 0.26
N VAL A 96 9.99 3.49 1.57
CA VAL A 96 8.98 3.03 2.52
C VAL A 96 7.90 4.10 2.64
N ASN A 97 6.66 3.71 2.30
CA ASN A 97 5.49 4.59 2.38
C ASN A 97 4.49 4.01 3.40
N PRO A 98 4.47 4.49 4.65
CA PRO A 98 3.60 3.96 5.71
C PRO A 98 2.10 4.19 5.44
N ARG A 99 1.76 5.02 4.46
CA ARG A 99 0.37 5.27 4.02
C ARG A 99 -0.08 4.34 2.91
N LEU A 100 0.84 3.56 2.33
CA LEU A 100 0.50 2.61 1.27
C LEU A 100 -0.35 1.48 1.85
N VAL A 101 -1.61 1.43 1.46
CA VAL A 101 -2.58 0.38 1.80
C VAL A 101 -3.19 -0.19 0.54
N ARG A 102 -3.77 -1.40 0.64
CA ARG A 102 -4.43 -2.04 -0.49
C ARG A 102 -5.94 -2.07 -0.30
N GLY A 103 -6.67 -2.06 -1.42
CA GLY A 103 -8.14 -2.02 -1.42
C GLY A 103 -8.82 -3.34 -1.06
N LEU A 104 -8.07 -4.44 -0.94
CA LEU A 104 -8.58 -5.79 -0.72
C LEU A 104 -8.02 -6.36 0.58
N ASP A 105 -8.86 -7.01 1.36
CA ASP A 105 -8.55 -7.42 2.74
C ASP A 105 -7.70 -8.70 2.82
N TYR A 106 -7.52 -9.41 1.69
CA TYR A 106 -6.74 -10.63 1.64
C TYR A 106 -5.22 -10.43 1.72
N TYR A 107 -4.72 -9.19 1.53
CA TYR A 107 -3.30 -8.91 1.65
C TYR A 107 -2.80 -9.05 3.08
N ASN A 108 -1.57 -9.53 3.22
CA ASN A 108 -0.83 -9.56 4.48
C ASN A 108 0.65 -9.21 4.27
N ARG A 109 1.30 -8.76 5.35
CA ARG A 109 2.73 -8.39 5.33
C ARG A 109 3.06 -7.38 4.23
N THR A 110 3.88 -7.73 3.24
CA THR A 110 4.39 -6.77 2.26
C THR A 110 3.36 -6.41 1.20
N VAL A 111 3.22 -5.12 0.96
CA VAL A 111 2.50 -4.53 -0.18
C VAL A 111 3.42 -3.55 -0.91
N PHE A 112 3.23 -3.39 -2.21
CA PHE A 112 4.07 -2.51 -3.02
C PHE A 112 3.30 -1.88 -4.17
N GLU A 113 3.83 -0.74 -4.62
CA GLU A 113 3.40 -0.06 -5.85
C GLU A 113 4.61 0.49 -6.61
N TRP A 114 4.59 0.35 -7.92
CA TRP A 114 5.44 1.11 -8.82
C TRP A 114 4.65 2.33 -9.29
N VAL A 115 5.18 3.50 -8.98
CA VAL A 115 4.46 4.77 -9.19
C VAL A 115 5.30 5.75 -9.99
N THR A 116 4.60 6.61 -10.76
CA THR A 116 5.18 7.71 -11.51
C THR A 116 4.39 8.99 -11.25
N ASP A 117 5.04 10.12 -11.42
CA ASP A 117 4.37 11.43 -11.34
C ASP A 117 3.92 11.92 -12.74
N GLU A 118 4.28 11.22 -13.81
CA GLU A 118 3.99 11.60 -15.19
C GLU A 118 2.51 11.40 -15.59
N LEU A 119 1.81 10.50 -14.89
CA LEU A 119 0.39 10.19 -15.18
C LEU A 119 -0.60 10.87 -14.20
N GLY A 120 -0.15 11.91 -13.51
CA GLY A 120 -0.97 12.68 -12.58
C GLY A 120 -1.59 11.80 -11.48
N ALA A 121 -2.92 11.89 -11.30
CA ALA A 121 -3.63 11.15 -10.25
C ALA A 121 -3.63 9.62 -10.46
N GLN A 122 -3.28 9.14 -11.64
CA GLN A 122 -3.22 7.72 -12.00
C GLN A 122 -1.81 7.15 -12.04
N GLY A 123 -0.92 7.66 -11.21
CA GLY A 123 0.51 7.35 -11.23
C GLY A 123 0.89 5.90 -10.89
N THR A 124 0.01 5.07 -10.32
CA THR A 124 0.33 3.67 -10.03
C THR A 124 0.29 2.84 -11.31
N VAL A 125 1.43 2.34 -11.78
CA VAL A 125 1.54 1.53 -13.01
C VAL A 125 1.56 0.03 -12.74
N CYS A 126 2.06 -0.39 -11.58
CA CYS A 126 2.04 -1.78 -11.13
C CYS A 126 1.84 -1.80 -9.63
N ALA A 127 1.05 -2.75 -9.13
CA ALA A 127 0.80 -2.87 -7.70
C ALA A 127 0.50 -4.31 -7.30
N GLY A 128 0.93 -4.67 -6.10
CA GLY A 128 0.75 -6.03 -5.60
C GLY A 128 1.11 -6.18 -4.13
N GLY A 129 1.34 -7.42 -3.74
CA GLY A 129 1.74 -7.77 -2.39
C GLY A 129 1.59 -9.24 -2.09
N ARG A 130 1.82 -9.59 -0.83
CA ARG A 130 1.65 -10.92 -0.29
C ARG A 130 0.20 -11.13 0.17
N TYR A 131 -0.37 -12.31 -0.07
CA TYR A 131 -1.76 -12.63 0.25
C TYR A 131 -1.96 -14.10 0.63
N ASP A 132 -1.17 -14.60 1.56
CA ASP A 132 -1.22 -15.99 2.02
C ASP A 132 -2.64 -16.44 2.44
N PRO A 133 -3.45 -15.62 3.16
CA PRO A 133 -4.78 -16.01 3.61
C PRO A 133 -5.77 -16.31 2.49
N LEU A 134 -5.51 -15.82 1.27
CA LEU A 134 -6.43 -16.00 0.14
C LEU A 134 -6.63 -17.47 -0.23
N ILE A 135 -5.56 -18.26 -0.18
CA ILE A 135 -5.61 -19.68 -0.53
C ILE A 135 -6.50 -20.46 0.45
N GLU A 136 -6.40 -20.16 1.74
CA GLU A 136 -7.27 -20.78 2.76
C GLU A 136 -8.72 -20.31 2.63
N THR A 137 -8.96 -19.06 2.27
CA THR A 137 -10.31 -18.52 2.01
C THR A 137 -11.05 -19.31 0.92
N PHE A 138 -10.31 -19.83 -0.06
CA PHE A 138 -10.86 -20.70 -1.11
C PHE A 138 -10.82 -22.19 -0.74
N GLY A 139 -10.58 -22.56 0.51
CA GLY A 139 -10.59 -23.95 0.98
C GLY A 139 -9.29 -24.71 0.70
N GLY A 140 -8.22 -24.03 0.30
CA GLY A 140 -6.89 -24.60 0.13
C GLY A 140 -6.15 -24.77 1.44
N LYS A 141 -4.95 -25.38 1.39
CA LYS A 141 -4.04 -25.43 2.54
C LYS A 141 -3.33 -24.10 2.72
N PRO A 142 -2.87 -23.76 3.94
CA PRO A 142 -1.99 -22.60 4.18
C PRO A 142 -0.83 -22.60 3.18
N THR A 143 -0.76 -21.57 2.35
CA THR A 143 0.22 -21.52 1.26
C THR A 143 0.67 -20.07 1.06
N PRO A 144 2.00 -19.79 1.12
CA PRO A 144 2.50 -18.48 0.79
C PRO A 144 2.14 -18.08 -0.63
N ALA A 145 1.59 -16.88 -0.80
CA ALA A 145 1.17 -16.38 -2.09
C ALA A 145 1.56 -14.90 -2.24
N VAL A 146 2.06 -14.56 -3.43
CA VAL A 146 2.41 -13.20 -3.83
C VAL A 146 2.02 -12.98 -5.29
N GLY A 147 1.60 -11.78 -5.61
CA GLY A 147 1.29 -11.43 -6.98
C GLY A 147 1.13 -9.93 -7.17
N PHE A 148 0.95 -9.54 -8.41
CA PHE A 148 0.80 -8.16 -8.82
C PHE A 148 -0.07 -8.04 -10.07
N ALA A 149 -0.54 -6.82 -10.32
CA ALA A 149 -1.18 -6.45 -11.57
C ALA A 149 -0.53 -5.17 -12.13
N MET A 150 -0.49 -5.06 -13.45
CA MET A 150 0.01 -3.89 -14.17
C MET A 150 -1.09 -3.26 -15.01
N GLY A 151 -1.13 -1.93 -15.04
CA GLY A 151 -1.98 -1.18 -15.96
C GLY A 151 -1.32 -1.09 -17.33
N ILE A 152 -1.70 -1.96 -18.27
CA ILE A 152 -1.08 -2.01 -19.61
C ILE A 152 -1.23 -0.66 -20.32
N GLU A 153 -2.40 -0.05 -20.25
CA GLU A 153 -2.66 1.27 -20.88
C GLU A 153 -1.74 2.35 -20.31
N ARG A 154 -1.47 2.33 -19.01
CA ARG A 154 -0.54 3.26 -18.33
C ARG A 154 0.90 3.04 -18.79
N LEU A 155 1.31 1.79 -18.93
CA LEU A 155 2.64 1.46 -19.47
C LEU A 155 2.81 1.90 -20.91
N VAL A 156 1.80 1.67 -21.76
CA VAL A 156 1.80 2.11 -23.16
C VAL A 156 1.88 3.63 -23.25
N GLU A 157 1.17 4.35 -22.38
CA GLU A 157 1.22 5.82 -22.37
C GLU A 157 2.61 6.34 -21.97
N LEU A 158 3.22 5.76 -20.94
CA LEU A 158 4.59 6.09 -20.55
C LEU A 158 5.62 5.78 -21.63
N MET A 159 5.46 4.67 -22.35
CA MET A 159 6.33 4.33 -23.49
C MET A 159 6.21 5.36 -24.62
N LYS A 160 5.01 5.81 -24.94
CA LYS A 160 4.78 6.89 -25.92
C LYS A 160 5.44 8.20 -25.49
N MET A 161 5.30 8.57 -24.19
CA MET A 161 5.93 9.77 -23.63
C MET A 161 7.46 9.68 -23.67
N ALA A 162 8.02 8.50 -23.49
CA ALA A 162 9.45 8.24 -23.60
C ALA A 162 9.97 8.20 -25.06
N GLY A 163 9.08 8.34 -26.05
CA GLY A 163 9.45 8.30 -27.46
C GLY A 163 9.74 6.90 -28.00
N GLU A 164 9.37 5.86 -27.26
CA GLU A 164 9.49 4.48 -27.75
C GLU A 164 8.45 4.22 -28.85
N PRO A 165 8.86 3.70 -30.02
CA PRO A 165 7.92 3.39 -31.08
C PRO A 165 6.95 2.30 -30.63
N ALA A 166 5.66 2.50 -30.85
CA ALA A 166 4.71 1.39 -30.78
C ALA A 166 5.17 0.33 -31.78
N ALA A 167 5.37 -0.89 -31.33
CA ALA A 167 5.64 -1.99 -32.25
C ALA A 167 4.52 -2.09 -33.28
N PRO A 168 4.84 -2.39 -34.54
CA PRO A 168 3.84 -2.49 -35.61
C PRO A 168 2.82 -3.61 -35.36
#